data_fb02452902356f4872577447fcc4f899
#
_entry.id   fb02452902356f4872577447fcc4f899
#
_cell.length_a   1.000
_cell.length_b   1.000
_cell.length_c   1.000
_cell.angle_alpha   90.00
_cell.angle_beta   90.00
_cell.angle_gamma   90.00
#
_symmetry.space_group_name_H-M   'P 1'
#
loop_
_entity.id
_entity.type
_entity.pdbx_description
1 polymer ?
#
loop_
_entity_poly.entity_id
_entity_poly.type
_entity_poly.pdbx_seq_one_letter_code
_entity_poly.pdbx_strand_id
1 'polypeptide(L)'
;MNDILKYLLRSHILLAIYSFFFLYGLYFEYPSSWVYALMISFGIIGIYNLHRLWKFKMGRLPNSINDWTVLNKKSIYVLALIPTLMAMLLYFWLYSFDQLQNILTVFCVLTSVFYVKRIGKFALREIPYLKVFFVIAIWYLLFFIYPYWIFDSPQPWILGFLFLMSILIPSDIKDIYFDPHEMRTIPQVVGIEKSVKLIQLVL
;
A
#
# COMPACT_ATOMS: atom_id res chain seq x y z
N MET A 1 -15.84 11.59 15.76
CA MET A 1 -15.09 11.76 14.50
C MET A 1 -16.11 12.00 13.39
N ASN A 2 -15.95 13.07 12.62
CA ASN A 2 -16.88 13.44 11.54
C ASN A 2 -17.05 12.25 10.56
N ASP A 3 -18.27 11.98 10.10
CA ASP A 3 -18.58 10.83 9.23
C ASP A 3 -17.84 10.90 7.89
N ILE A 4 -17.62 12.11 7.38
CA ILE A 4 -16.80 12.34 6.17
C ILE A 4 -15.36 11.85 6.40
N LEU A 5 -14.71 12.26 7.49
CA LEU A 5 -13.35 11.85 7.81
C LEU A 5 -13.25 10.33 8.01
N LYS A 6 -14.25 9.75 8.69
CA LYS A 6 -14.34 8.29 8.87
C LYS A 6 -14.47 7.56 7.51
N TYR A 7 -15.26 8.11 6.59
CA TYR A 7 -15.38 7.56 5.24
C TYR A 7 -14.06 7.64 4.48
N LEU A 8 -13.39 8.80 4.46
CA LEU A 8 -12.11 9.00 3.76
C LEU A 8 -11.01 8.09 4.30
N LEU A 9 -10.93 7.91 5.62
CA LEU A 9 -9.98 6.98 6.24
C LEU A 9 -10.29 5.53 5.88
N ARG A 10 -11.55 5.11 6.01
CA ARG A 10 -11.94 3.72 5.77
C ARG A 10 -11.93 3.33 4.30
N SER A 11 -12.14 4.26 3.38
CA SER A 11 -12.06 4.05 1.93
C SER A 11 -10.65 4.15 1.36
N HIS A 12 -9.63 4.40 2.18
CA HIS A 12 -8.23 4.64 1.81
C HIS A 12 -8.00 5.86 0.89
N ILE A 13 -9.01 6.72 0.71
CA ILE A 13 -8.88 7.97 -0.08
C ILE A 13 -7.85 8.89 0.57
N LEU A 14 -7.86 9.02 1.90
CA LEU A 14 -6.90 9.87 2.60
C LEU A 14 -5.45 9.39 2.41
N LEU A 15 -5.23 8.07 2.42
CA LEU A 15 -3.91 7.49 2.13
C LEU A 15 -3.46 7.80 0.70
N ALA A 16 -4.37 7.73 -0.26
CA ALA A 16 -4.07 8.05 -1.64
C ALA A 16 -3.76 9.53 -1.85
N ILE A 17 -4.52 10.44 -1.21
CA ILE A 17 -4.25 11.88 -1.21
C ILE A 17 -2.86 12.16 -0.65
N TYR A 18 -2.52 11.55 0.50
CA TYR A 18 -1.19 11.69 1.09
C TYR A 18 -0.09 11.20 0.15
N SER A 19 -0.27 10.03 -0.46
CA SER A 19 0.68 9.45 -1.40
C SER A 19 0.85 10.32 -2.65
N PHE A 20 -0.24 10.96 -3.13
CA PHE A 20 -0.18 11.89 -4.24
C PHE A 20 0.73 13.08 -3.92
N PHE A 21 0.46 13.78 -2.82
CA PHE A 21 1.25 14.96 -2.45
C PHE A 21 2.70 14.60 -2.10
N PHE A 22 2.92 13.45 -1.49
CA PHE A 22 4.27 12.96 -1.21
C PHE A 22 5.06 12.72 -2.50
N LEU A 23 4.52 11.95 -3.45
CA LEU A 23 5.20 11.65 -4.70
C LEU A 23 5.34 12.89 -5.58
N TYR A 24 4.28 13.69 -5.69
CA TYR A 24 4.36 14.92 -6.46
C TYR A 24 5.38 15.89 -5.86
N GLY A 25 5.41 16.08 -4.54
CA GLY A 25 6.38 16.92 -3.87
C GLY A 25 7.82 16.41 -4.00
N LEU A 26 8.02 15.08 -4.02
CA LEU A 26 9.34 14.48 -4.18
C LEU A 26 9.91 14.65 -5.60
N TYR A 27 9.03 14.68 -6.61
CA TYR A 27 9.38 14.68 -8.04
C TYR A 27 8.82 15.87 -8.81
N PHE A 28 8.44 16.97 -8.15
CA PHE A 28 7.73 18.11 -8.75
C PHE A 28 8.47 18.78 -9.92
N GLU A 29 9.80 18.67 -9.96
CA GLU A 29 10.65 19.23 -11.03
C GLU A 29 10.45 18.49 -12.38
N TYR A 30 9.87 17.29 -12.37
CA TYR A 30 9.66 16.49 -13.57
C TYR A 30 8.25 16.70 -14.13
N PRO A 31 8.09 17.07 -15.42
CA PRO A 31 6.79 17.43 -16.00
C PRO A 31 5.67 16.40 -15.83
N SER A 32 6.02 15.08 -15.85
CA SER A 32 5.04 14.00 -15.75
C SER A 32 4.83 13.50 -14.32
N SER A 33 5.44 14.12 -13.31
CA SER A 33 5.40 13.65 -11.91
C SER A 33 3.98 13.63 -11.33
N TRP A 34 3.15 14.60 -11.66
CA TRP A 34 1.76 14.65 -11.21
C TRP A 34 0.92 13.49 -11.78
N VAL A 35 1.18 13.06 -13.01
CA VAL A 35 0.50 11.92 -13.63
C VAL A 35 0.93 10.63 -12.96
N TYR A 36 2.22 10.49 -12.70
CA TYR A 36 2.77 9.37 -11.94
C TYR A 36 2.14 9.30 -10.53
N ALA A 37 2.13 10.42 -9.82
CA ALA A 37 1.52 10.51 -8.49
C ALA A 37 0.02 10.15 -8.51
N LEU A 38 -0.73 10.59 -9.52
CA LEU A 38 -2.13 10.21 -9.72
C LEU A 38 -2.28 8.71 -9.99
N MET A 39 -1.45 8.14 -10.86
CA MET A 39 -1.47 6.71 -11.19
C MET A 39 -1.31 5.85 -9.92
N ILE A 40 -0.29 6.15 -9.11
CA ILE A 40 -0.03 5.43 -7.85
C ILE A 40 -1.20 5.62 -6.87
N SER A 41 -1.72 6.84 -6.74
CA SER A 41 -2.84 7.16 -5.83
C SER A 41 -4.11 6.40 -6.21
N PHE A 42 -4.44 6.32 -7.48
CA PHE A 42 -5.56 5.50 -7.96
C PHE A 42 -5.30 4.01 -7.73
N GLY A 43 -4.08 3.53 -7.96
CA GLY A 43 -3.68 2.16 -7.64
C GLY A 43 -3.88 1.82 -6.16
N ILE A 44 -3.53 2.72 -5.26
CA ILE A 44 -3.73 2.58 -3.80
C ILE A 44 -5.22 2.45 -3.48
N ILE A 45 -6.07 3.37 -3.97
CA ILE A 45 -7.52 3.29 -3.72
C ILE A 45 -8.06 1.95 -4.23
N GLY A 46 -7.70 1.56 -5.44
CA GLY A 46 -8.17 0.33 -6.06
C GLY A 46 -7.79 -0.91 -5.27
N ILE A 47 -6.49 -1.12 -5.04
CA ILE A 47 -6.00 -2.35 -4.41
C ILE A 47 -6.44 -2.51 -2.95
N TYR A 48 -6.44 -1.42 -2.16
CA TYR A 48 -6.86 -1.50 -0.75
C TYR A 48 -8.36 -1.77 -0.59
N ASN A 49 -9.20 -1.21 -1.48
CA ASN A 49 -10.63 -1.54 -1.49
C ASN A 49 -10.89 -2.96 -2.01
N LEU A 50 -10.11 -3.45 -2.98
CA LEU A 50 -10.14 -4.85 -3.41
C LEU A 50 -9.76 -5.81 -2.29
N HIS A 51 -8.68 -5.51 -1.53
CA HIS A 51 -8.28 -6.27 -0.34
C HIS A 51 -9.40 -6.31 0.70
N ARG A 52 -10.10 -5.20 0.92
CA ARG A 52 -11.24 -5.14 1.84
C ARG A 52 -12.37 -6.04 1.39
N LEU A 53 -12.74 -6.01 0.11
CA LEU A 53 -13.77 -6.88 -0.44
C LEU A 53 -13.42 -8.36 -0.27
N TRP A 54 -12.16 -8.74 -0.45
CA TRP A 54 -11.72 -10.11 -0.21
C TRP A 54 -11.79 -10.50 1.26
N LYS A 55 -11.27 -9.64 2.17
CA LYS A 55 -11.39 -9.89 3.61
C LYS A 55 -12.85 -9.99 4.06
N PHE A 56 -13.71 -9.15 3.50
CA PHE A 56 -15.15 -9.19 3.75
C PHE A 56 -15.76 -10.54 3.33
N LYS A 57 -15.48 -10.99 2.10
CA LYS A 57 -15.95 -12.30 1.61
C LYS A 57 -15.42 -13.48 2.43
N MET A 58 -14.25 -13.35 3.04
CA MET A 58 -13.65 -14.38 3.88
C MET A 58 -14.07 -14.30 5.36
N GLY A 59 -14.93 -13.35 5.74
CA GLY A 59 -15.34 -13.14 7.12
C GLY A 59 -14.21 -12.69 8.07
N ARG A 60 -13.17 -12.00 7.54
CA ARG A 60 -11.95 -11.65 8.28
C ARG A 60 -11.86 -10.17 8.66
N LEU A 61 -12.95 -9.43 8.52
CA LEU A 61 -12.99 -8.03 8.95
C LEU A 61 -13.39 -7.95 10.43
N PRO A 62 -12.78 -7.04 11.23
CA PRO A 62 -13.30 -6.69 12.55
C PRO A 62 -14.75 -6.19 12.43
N ASN A 63 -15.59 -6.48 13.41
CA ASN A 63 -17.04 -6.19 13.38
C ASN A 63 -17.36 -4.75 12.96
N SER A 64 -16.70 -3.76 13.54
CA SER A 64 -16.94 -2.34 13.22
C SER A 64 -16.59 -1.96 11.78
N ILE A 65 -15.62 -2.66 11.15
CA ILE A 65 -15.25 -2.46 9.74
C ILE A 65 -16.16 -3.28 8.84
N ASN A 66 -16.58 -4.46 9.30
CA ASN A 66 -17.51 -5.32 8.57
C ASN A 66 -18.85 -4.60 8.39
N ASP A 67 -19.46 -4.06 9.46
CA ASP A 67 -20.72 -3.34 9.41
C ASP A 67 -20.63 -2.12 8.48
N TRP A 68 -19.57 -1.33 8.60
CA TRP A 68 -19.33 -0.21 7.68
C TRP A 68 -19.20 -0.68 6.23
N THR A 69 -18.54 -1.80 5.98
CA THR A 69 -18.37 -2.38 4.64
C THR A 69 -19.70 -2.85 4.05
N VAL A 70 -20.58 -3.43 4.86
CA VAL A 70 -21.95 -3.79 4.45
C VAL A 70 -22.71 -2.55 3.99
N LEU A 71 -22.72 -1.49 4.82
CA LEU A 71 -23.42 -0.24 4.53
C LEU A 71 -22.91 0.46 3.27
N ASN A 72 -21.61 0.38 3.00
CA ASN A 72 -20.95 1.09 1.90
C ASN A 72 -20.52 0.16 0.74
N LYS A 73 -21.07 -1.04 0.64
CA LYS A 73 -20.64 -2.08 -0.28
C LYS A 73 -20.55 -1.61 -1.73
N LYS A 74 -21.59 -0.90 -2.23
CA LYS A 74 -21.60 -0.37 -3.61
C LYS A 74 -20.45 0.62 -3.84
N SER A 75 -20.25 1.59 -2.94
CA SER A 75 -19.16 2.55 -3.02
C SER A 75 -17.79 1.86 -3.04
N ILE A 76 -17.60 0.82 -2.22
CA ILE A 76 -16.33 0.09 -2.16
C ILE A 76 -16.05 -0.66 -3.46
N TYR A 77 -17.07 -1.25 -4.11
CA TYR A 77 -16.91 -1.84 -5.44
C TYR A 77 -16.51 -0.80 -6.49
N VAL A 78 -17.15 0.38 -6.48
CA VAL A 78 -16.81 1.49 -7.38
C VAL A 78 -15.37 1.95 -7.13
N LEU A 79 -14.98 2.14 -5.86
CA LEU A 79 -13.63 2.53 -5.47
C LEU A 79 -12.57 1.44 -5.73
N ALA A 80 -12.95 0.18 -5.80
CA ALA A 80 -12.05 -0.89 -6.21
C ALA A 80 -11.87 -0.94 -7.74
N LEU A 81 -12.92 -0.68 -8.53
CA LEU A 81 -12.90 -0.86 -9.97
C LEU A 81 -12.43 0.39 -10.72
N ILE A 82 -13.11 1.54 -10.51
CA ILE A 82 -12.84 2.75 -11.29
C ILE A 82 -11.40 3.27 -11.10
N PRO A 83 -10.89 3.44 -9.88
CA PRO A 83 -9.50 3.87 -9.70
C PRO A 83 -8.48 2.88 -10.28
N THR A 84 -8.74 1.56 -10.19
CA THR A 84 -7.86 0.56 -10.81
C THR A 84 -7.80 0.75 -12.32
N LEU A 85 -8.93 0.95 -13.00
CA LEU A 85 -8.97 1.22 -14.43
C LEU A 85 -8.25 2.53 -14.78
N MET A 86 -8.45 3.60 -13.99
CA MET A 86 -7.74 4.87 -14.18
C MET A 86 -6.23 4.70 -14.00
N ALA A 87 -5.78 3.95 -13.00
CA ALA A 87 -4.35 3.66 -12.81
C ALA A 87 -3.77 2.90 -14.01
N MET A 88 -4.50 1.92 -14.56
CA MET A 88 -4.08 1.20 -15.77
C MET A 88 -3.99 2.12 -16.98
N LEU A 89 -4.97 3.00 -17.20
CA LEU A 89 -4.96 3.95 -18.32
C LEU A 89 -3.76 4.91 -18.22
N LEU A 90 -3.50 5.45 -17.02
CA LEU A 90 -2.35 6.32 -16.77
C LEU A 90 -1.02 5.56 -16.92
N TYR A 91 -0.98 4.28 -16.55
CA TYR A 91 0.18 3.42 -16.77
C TYR A 91 0.51 3.32 -18.27
N PHE A 92 -0.45 2.95 -19.12
CA PHE A 92 -0.25 2.86 -20.57
C PHE A 92 0.07 4.22 -21.22
N TRP A 93 -0.33 5.32 -20.61
CA TRP A 93 0.00 6.65 -21.08
C TRP A 93 1.44 7.07 -20.70
N LEU A 94 1.92 6.72 -19.51
CA LEU A 94 3.25 7.09 -19.02
C LEU A 94 4.37 6.22 -19.57
N TYR A 95 4.10 4.94 -19.78
CA TYR A 95 5.15 3.97 -20.10
C TYR A 95 5.20 3.65 -21.59
N SER A 96 6.37 3.90 -22.19
CA SER A 96 6.78 3.28 -23.44
C SER A 96 7.20 1.83 -23.12
N PHE A 97 6.33 0.89 -23.33
CA PHE A 97 6.46 -0.60 -23.29
C PHE A 97 7.89 -1.19 -23.10
N ASP A 98 8.63 -0.72 -22.09
CA ASP A 98 9.86 -1.39 -21.67
C ASP A 98 9.50 -2.73 -21.02
N GLN A 99 10.08 -3.81 -21.55
CA GLN A 99 9.76 -5.17 -21.13
C GLN A 99 10.05 -5.40 -19.64
N LEU A 100 11.15 -4.87 -19.11
CA LEU A 100 11.51 -5.02 -17.70
C LEU A 100 10.52 -4.32 -16.78
N GLN A 101 10.12 -3.08 -17.11
CA GLN A 101 9.14 -2.30 -16.35
C GLN A 101 7.78 -3.02 -16.34
N ASN A 102 7.36 -3.57 -17.47
CA ASN A 102 6.11 -4.33 -17.57
C ASN A 102 6.14 -5.59 -16.68
N ILE A 103 7.23 -6.36 -16.72
CA ILE A 103 7.40 -7.56 -15.87
C ILE A 103 7.31 -7.20 -14.39
N LEU A 104 8.02 -6.15 -13.97
CA LEU A 104 7.99 -5.71 -12.58
C LEU A 104 6.64 -5.17 -12.15
N THR A 105 5.93 -4.44 -13.04
CA THR A 105 4.56 -3.98 -12.76
C THR A 105 3.61 -5.16 -12.56
N VAL A 106 3.66 -6.14 -13.45
CA VAL A 106 2.87 -7.37 -13.31
C VAL A 106 3.22 -8.07 -12.00
N PHE A 107 4.51 -8.17 -11.66
CA PHE A 107 4.96 -8.74 -10.41
C PHE A 107 4.41 -7.98 -9.19
N CYS A 108 4.46 -6.63 -9.17
CA CYS A 108 3.89 -5.81 -8.10
C CYS A 108 2.39 -6.01 -7.97
N VAL A 109 1.66 -6.03 -9.09
CA VAL A 109 0.20 -6.24 -9.09
C VAL A 109 -0.13 -7.64 -8.55
N LEU A 110 0.52 -8.68 -9.06
CA LEU A 110 0.31 -10.06 -8.59
C LEU A 110 0.65 -10.21 -7.10
N THR A 111 1.79 -9.68 -6.67
CA THR A 111 2.19 -9.71 -5.26
C THR A 111 1.16 -8.98 -4.38
N SER A 112 0.69 -7.82 -4.81
CA SER A 112 -0.36 -7.08 -4.09
C SER A 112 -1.67 -7.85 -4.02
N VAL A 113 -2.09 -8.50 -5.11
CA VAL A 113 -3.29 -9.36 -5.14
C VAL A 113 -3.14 -10.53 -4.17
N PHE A 114 -2.03 -11.26 -4.25
CA PHE A 114 -1.78 -12.46 -3.42
C PHE A 114 -1.33 -12.13 -2.00
N TYR A 115 -1.06 -10.87 -1.70
CA TYR A 115 -0.78 -10.43 -0.33
C TYR A 115 -1.93 -10.74 0.64
N VAL A 116 -3.18 -10.63 0.19
CA VAL A 116 -4.39 -10.92 0.99
C VAL A 116 -5.09 -12.19 0.56
N LYS A 117 -5.12 -12.47 -0.74
CA LYS A 117 -5.78 -13.67 -1.30
C LYS A 117 -4.94 -14.90 -1.00
N ARG A 118 -5.55 -15.90 -0.37
CA ARG A 118 -4.88 -17.18 -0.12
C ARG A 118 -4.63 -17.95 -1.41
N ILE A 119 -3.41 -18.47 -1.52
CA ILE A 119 -3.05 -19.53 -2.49
C ILE A 119 -2.92 -20.80 -1.66
N GLY A 120 -3.89 -21.71 -1.80
CA GLY A 120 -3.97 -22.89 -0.92
C GLY A 120 -4.25 -22.48 0.53
N LYS A 121 -3.33 -22.81 1.44
CA LYS A 121 -3.51 -22.57 2.89
C LYS A 121 -3.05 -21.19 3.36
N PHE A 122 -2.22 -20.45 2.59
CA PHE A 122 -1.52 -19.24 3.05
C PHE A 122 -1.77 -18.04 2.12
N ALA A 123 -1.87 -16.85 2.71
CA ALA A 123 -1.66 -15.57 2.01
C ALA A 123 -0.23 -15.09 2.27
N LEU A 124 0.36 -14.30 1.35
CA LEU A 124 1.73 -13.80 1.52
C LEU A 124 1.90 -13.02 2.84
N ARG A 125 0.88 -12.27 3.25
CA ARG A 125 0.88 -11.55 4.54
C ARG A 125 0.93 -12.46 5.79
N GLU A 126 0.58 -13.75 5.65
CA GLU A 126 0.54 -14.71 6.76
C GLU A 126 1.89 -15.43 6.96
N ILE A 127 2.89 -15.16 6.10
CA ILE A 127 4.23 -15.71 6.23
C ILE A 127 4.95 -14.98 7.38
N PRO A 128 5.44 -15.73 8.40
CA PRO A 128 6.13 -15.16 9.54
C PRO A 128 7.29 -14.25 9.11
N TYR A 129 7.48 -13.13 9.80
CA TYR A 129 8.54 -12.13 9.59
C TYR A 129 8.52 -11.38 8.26
N LEU A 130 7.84 -11.88 7.22
CA LEU A 130 7.94 -11.31 5.87
C LEU A 130 6.91 -10.21 5.58
N LYS A 131 5.87 -10.04 6.41
CA LYS A 131 4.80 -9.06 6.18
C LYS A 131 5.35 -7.67 5.87
N VAL A 132 6.19 -7.14 6.75
CA VAL A 132 6.74 -5.77 6.62
C VAL A 132 7.65 -5.64 5.41
N PHE A 133 8.48 -6.64 5.14
CA PHE A 133 9.42 -6.62 4.01
C PHE A 133 8.69 -6.66 2.66
N PHE A 134 7.62 -7.43 2.52
CA PHE A 134 6.80 -7.42 1.31
C PHE A 134 6.16 -6.06 1.05
N VAL A 135 5.63 -5.45 2.11
CA VAL A 135 5.03 -4.12 1.99
C VAL A 135 6.09 -3.08 1.64
N ILE A 136 7.23 -3.08 2.33
CA ILE A 136 8.35 -2.19 2.01
C ILE A 136 8.81 -2.38 0.57
N ALA A 137 9.02 -3.60 0.12
CA ALA A 137 9.51 -3.88 -1.23
C ALA A 137 8.59 -3.28 -2.30
N ILE A 138 7.26 -3.46 -2.17
CA ILE A 138 6.29 -2.90 -3.12
C ILE A 138 6.30 -1.37 -3.07
N TRP A 139 6.24 -0.76 -1.88
CA TRP A 139 6.24 0.69 -1.75
C TRP A 139 7.56 1.30 -2.21
N TYR A 140 8.68 0.62 -1.94
CA TYR A 140 9.99 1.06 -2.37
C TYR A 140 10.15 1.02 -3.90
N LEU A 141 9.69 -0.05 -4.54
CA LEU A 141 9.60 -0.12 -6.00
C LEU A 141 8.78 1.05 -6.55
N LEU A 142 7.56 1.26 -6.04
CA LEU A 142 6.64 2.27 -6.54
C LEU A 142 7.08 3.70 -6.23
N PHE A 143 7.73 3.96 -5.09
CA PHE A 143 8.05 5.33 -4.67
C PHE A 143 9.46 5.79 -5.08
N PHE A 144 10.37 4.84 -5.32
CA PHE A 144 11.77 5.17 -5.58
C PHE A 144 12.32 4.53 -6.85
N ILE A 145 12.13 3.22 -7.09
CA ILE A 145 12.73 2.55 -8.24
C ILE A 145 12.07 2.97 -9.56
N TYR A 146 10.73 2.97 -9.62
CA TYR A 146 10.03 3.40 -10.83
C TYR A 146 10.29 4.86 -11.20
N PRO A 147 10.22 5.85 -10.27
CA PRO A 147 10.59 7.22 -10.59
C PRO A 147 12.03 7.39 -11.08
N TYR A 148 12.97 6.60 -10.54
CA TYR A 148 14.34 6.59 -11.07
C TYR A 148 14.37 6.23 -12.56
N TRP A 149 13.66 5.20 -12.98
CA TRP A 149 13.63 4.79 -14.38
C TRP A 149 12.83 5.73 -15.29
N ILE A 150 11.79 6.40 -14.76
CA ILE A 150 10.95 7.29 -15.57
C ILE A 150 11.57 8.67 -15.70
N PHE A 151 12.17 9.17 -14.62
CA PHE A 151 12.60 10.56 -14.49
C PHE A 151 14.13 10.70 -14.47
N ASP A 152 14.88 9.60 -14.47
CA ASP A 152 16.34 9.60 -14.25
C ASP A 152 16.73 10.38 -12.97
N SER A 153 15.90 10.27 -11.94
CA SER A 153 16.04 11.06 -10.72
C SER A 153 17.07 10.45 -9.77
N PRO A 154 17.93 11.25 -9.10
CA PRO A 154 18.84 10.74 -8.10
C PRO A 154 18.06 10.08 -6.96
N GLN A 155 18.53 8.91 -6.49
CA GLN A 155 17.78 8.12 -5.51
C GLN A 155 18.43 8.12 -4.12
N PRO A 156 17.69 8.51 -3.10
CA PRO A 156 18.11 8.32 -1.72
C PRO A 156 17.82 6.89 -1.25
N TRP A 157 18.49 5.88 -1.85
CA TRP A 157 18.20 4.46 -1.64
C TRP A 157 18.03 4.07 -0.16
N ILE A 158 19.01 4.40 0.67
CA ILE A 158 18.99 4.07 2.09
C ILE A 158 17.93 4.90 2.82
N LEU A 159 17.88 6.20 2.58
CA LEU A 159 16.92 7.10 3.25
C LEU A 159 15.48 6.74 2.89
N GLY A 160 15.20 6.37 1.62
CA GLY A 160 13.89 5.90 1.19
C GLY A 160 13.46 4.61 1.89
N PHE A 161 14.38 3.66 2.06
CA PHE A 161 14.11 2.43 2.80
C PHE A 161 13.82 2.72 4.29
N LEU A 162 14.66 3.53 4.94
CA LEU A 162 14.50 3.92 6.33
C LEU A 162 13.18 4.69 6.55
N PHE A 163 12.84 5.60 5.63
CA PHE A 163 11.57 6.32 5.66
C PHE A 163 10.37 5.37 5.62
N LEU A 164 10.35 4.39 4.71
CA LEU A 164 9.28 3.39 4.66
C LEU A 164 9.20 2.54 5.93
N MET A 165 10.34 2.15 6.50
CA MET A 165 10.38 1.45 7.79
C MET A 165 9.72 2.29 8.89
N SER A 166 10.03 3.60 8.95
CA SER A 166 9.48 4.52 9.96
C SER A 166 7.95 4.67 9.88
N ILE A 167 7.35 4.48 8.70
CA ILE A 167 5.90 4.53 8.49
C ILE A 167 5.23 3.17 8.76
N LEU A 168 5.86 2.08 8.33
CA LEU A 168 5.23 0.76 8.36
C LEU A 168 5.29 0.08 9.72
N ILE A 169 6.36 0.31 10.51
CA ILE A 169 6.43 -0.24 11.88
C ILE A 169 5.31 0.31 12.78
N PRO A 170 4.97 1.62 12.80
CA PRO A 170 3.80 2.12 13.53
C PRO A 170 2.48 1.49 13.09
N SER A 171 2.34 1.20 11.79
CA SER A 171 1.17 0.48 11.28
C SER A 171 1.05 -0.93 11.86
N ASP A 172 2.17 -1.65 11.98
CA ASP A 172 2.20 -2.98 12.59
C ASP A 172 1.97 -2.92 14.11
N ILE A 173 2.44 -1.87 14.81
CA ILE A 173 2.13 -1.64 16.24
C ILE A 173 0.61 -1.47 16.43
N LYS A 174 -0.04 -0.67 15.58
CA LYS A 174 -1.50 -0.48 15.61
C LYS A 174 -2.26 -1.77 15.39
N ASP A 175 -1.76 -2.63 14.54
CA ASP A 175 -2.40 -3.88 14.14
C ASP A 175 -2.03 -5.07 15.04
N ILE A 176 -1.18 -4.89 16.07
CA ILE A 176 -0.64 -5.97 16.92
C ILE A 176 -1.71 -6.87 17.57
N TYR A 177 -2.87 -6.29 17.91
CA TYR A 177 -4.00 -7.02 18.50
C TYR A 177 -4.93 -7.66 17.48
N PHE A 178 -4.81 -7.29 16.21
CA PHE A 178 -5.67 -7.78 15.13
C PHE A 178 -4.97 -8.80 14.24
N ASP A 179 -3.66 -8.75 14.18
CA ASP A 179 -2.87 -9.70 13.39
C ASP A 179 -2.65 -10.99 14.17
N PRO A 180 -2.82 -12.17 13.54
CA PRO A 180 -2.55 -13.46 14.16
C PRO A 180 -1.12 -13.54 14.70
N HIS A 181 -0.93 -14.14 15.87
CA HIS A 181 0.39 -14.28 16.51
C HIS A 181 1.40 -15.05 15.65
N GLU A 182 0.91 -15.94 14.80
CA GLU A 182 1.72 -16.73 13.88
C GLU A 182 2.43 -15.88 12.82
N MET A 183 1.96 -14.65 12.54
CA MET A 183 2.60 -13.72 11.59
C MET A 183 3.97 -13.25 12.09
N ARG A 184 4.19 -13.22 13.41
CA ARG A 184 5.45 -12.76 14.01
C ARG A 184 5.92 -11.43 13.42
N THR A 185 5.03 -10.42 13.44
CA THR A 185 5.39 -9.06 13.01
C THR A 185 6.48 -8.49 13.93
N ILE A 186 7.20 -7.46 13.49
CA ILE A 186 8.27 -6.84 14.30
C ILE A 186 7.77 -6.53 15.72
N PRO A 187 6.62 -5.83 15.92
CA PRO A 187 6.15 -5.55 17.27
C PRO A 187 5.74 -6.78 18.08
N GLN A 188 5.27 -7.85 17.42
CA GLN A 188 4.93 -9.11 18.09
C GLN A 188 6.16 -9.83 18.61
N VAL A 189 7.31 -9.70 17.93
CA VAL A 189 8.56 -10.40 18.29
C VAL A 189 9.38 -9.61 19.29
N VAL A 190 9.62 -8.31 19.04
CA VAL A 190 10.51 -7.49 19.88
C VAL A 190 9.79 -6.69 20.95
N GLY A 191 8.46 -6.59 20.86
CA GLY A 191 7.61 -5.78 21.72
C GLY A 191 7.46 -4.35 21.25
N ILE A 192 6.41 -3.66 21.73
CA ILE A 192 6.05 -2.30 21.32
C ILE A 192 7.18 -1.30 21.65
N GLU A 193 7.71 -1.36 22.86
CA GLU A 193 8.76 -0.42 23.31
C GLU A 193 10.01 -0.45 22.44
N LYS A 194 10.51 -1.66 22.12
CA LYS A 194 11.69 -1.81 21.26
C LYS A 194 11.37 -1.41 19.81
N SER A 195 10.15 -1.64 19.34
CA SER A 195 9.71 -1.19 18.02
C SER A 195 9.69 0.33 17.92
N VAL A 196 9.24 1.03 18.96
CA VAL A 196 9.29 2.51 19.03
C VAL A 196 10.74 3.02 19.04
N LYS A 197 11.63 2.38 19.82
CA LYS A 197 13.07 2.72 19.81
C LYS A 197 13.67 2.51 18.41
N LEU A 198 13.29 1.43 17.71
CA LEU A 198 13.76 1.18 16.35
C LEU A 198 13.33 2.30 15.39
N ILE A 199 12.08 2.78 15.49
CA ILE A 199 11.61 3.93 14.69
C ILE A 199 12.44 5.18 14.98
N GLN A 200 12.71 5.47 16.26
CA GLN A 200 13.52 6.63 16.66
C GLN A 200 14.97 6.58 16.17
N LEU A 201 15.54 5.36 15.99
CA LEU A 201 16.88 5.19 15.43
C LEU A 201 16.92 5.36 13.91
N VAL A 202 15.80 5.20 13.25
CA VAL A 202 15.65 5.27 11.79
C VAL A 202 15.34 6.69 11.32
N LEU A 203 14.74 7.52 12.17
CA LEU A 203 14.44 8.94 11.93
C LEU A 203 15.61 9.84 12.29
#